data_446e959f7e9af9bf7d74e735032b376d
#
_entry.id   446e959f7e9af9bf7d74e735032b376d
#
_cell.length_a   1.000
_cell.length_b   1.000
_cell.length_c   1.000
_cell.angle_alpha   90.00
_cell.angle_beta   90.00
_cell.angle_gamma   90.00
#
_symmetry.space_group_name_H-M   'P 1'
#
loop_
_entity.id
_entity.type
_entity.pdbx_description
1 polymer ?
#
loop_
_entity_poly.entity_id
_entity_poly.type
_entity_poly.pdbx_seq_one_letter_code
_entity_poly.pdbx_strand_id
1 'polypeptide(L)'
;MNPTRIHFVAAAIAAGLLANSTHSALPVADIKRAKPVDFQNEILPMLRANCLACHNHTKSKADVILETPQDIAESDIIVPGKPMESLLFQTAAHMEDPSMPPKENKASAKSLSANQLGLLKLWITQGAKGEVRPARKVEWHPLPAGLNPIYSATVSPNGQYAAAGRANQIFLYHIPSKSLITRLTDPALLKS
;
A
#
# COMPACT_ATOMS: atom_id res chain seq x y z
N MET A 1 -53.67 -68.51 -13.01
CA MET A 1 -53.27 -67.89 -11.76
C MET A 1 -51.89 -67.32 -11.98
N ASN A 2 -51.78 -66.02 -12.18
CA ASN A 2 -50.52 -65.33 -12.45
C ASN A 2 -50.08 -64.57 -11.17
N PRO A 3 -48.83 -64.74 -10.69
CA PRO A 3 -48.34 -63.96 -9.56
C PRO A 3 -47.76 -62.62 -10.04
N THR A 4 -48.25 -61.55 -9.45
CA THR A 4 -47.89 -60.17 -9.66
C THR A 4 -46.49 -59.92 -9.14
N ARG A 5 -45.56 -59.48 -10.01
CA ARG A 5 -44.18 -59.04 -9.61
C ARG A 5 -44.27 -57.59 -9.13
N ILE A 6 -43.96 -57.41 -7.85
CA ILE A 6 -43.80 -56.08 -7.26
C ILE A 6 -42.35 -55.64 -7.50
N HIS A 7 -42.15 -54.55 -8.27
CA HIS A 7 -40.85 -53.91 -8.46
C HIS A 7 -40.66 -52.88 -7.36
N PHE A 8 -39.69 -53.11 -6.46
CA PHE A 8 -39.19 -52.11 -5.55
C PHE A 8 -38.25 -51.18 -6.31
N VAL A 9 -38.67 -49.92 -6.48
CA VAL A 9 -37.79 -48.85 -6.97
C VAL A 9 -37.03 -48.32 -5.77
N ALA A 10 -35.72 -48.62 -5.66
CA ALA A 10 -34.84 -48.04 -4.67
C ALA A 10 -34.47 -46.62 -5.11
N ALA A 11 -35.05 -45.63 -4.43
CA ALA A 11 -34.65 -44.22 -4.57
C ALA A 11 -33.30 -44.02 -3.88
N ALA A 12 -32.25 -43.87 -4.66
CA ALA A 12 -30.92 -43.45 -4.14
C ALA A 12 -30.96 -41.94 -3.84
N ILE A 13 -30.98 -41.58 -2.57
CA ILE A 13 -30.83 -40.20 -2.11
C ILE A 13 -29.33 -39.88 -2.21
N ALA A 14 -28.95 -39.14 -3.25
CA ALA A 14 -27.61 -38.56 -3.33
C ALA A 14 -27.52 -37.41 -2.33
N ALA A 15 -26.92 -37.67 -1.18
CA ALA A 15 -26.51 -36.63 -0.22
C ALA A 15 -25.35 -35.83 -0.84
N GLY A 16 -25.68 -34.70 -1.45
CA GLY A 16 -24.68 -33.72 -1.90
C GLY A 16 -23.94 -33.15 -0.68
N LEU A 17 -22.69 -33.55 -0.52
CA LEU A 17 -21.76 -32.91 0.40
C LEU A 17 -21.53 -31.46 -0.09
N LEU A 18 -22.24 -30.51 0.50
CA LEU A 18 -21.91 -29.10 0.40
C LEU A 18 -20.56 -28.91 1.13
N ALA A 19 -19.48 -28.83 0.35
CA ALA A 19 -18.18 -28.43 0.87
C ALA A 19 -18.30 -26.97 1.36
N ASN A 20 -18.59 -26.78 2.63
CA ASN A 20 -18.46 -25.49 3.27
C ASN A 20 -16.97 -25.16 3.27
N SER A 21 -16.54 -24.24 2.40
CA SER A 21 -15.24 -23.63 2.46
C SER A 21 -15.16 -22.84 3.78
N THR A 22 -14.54 -23.43 4.79
CA THR A 22 -14.30 -22.73 6.06
C THR A 22 -13.25 -21.64 5.82
N HIS A 23 -13.68 -20.45 5.47
CA HIS A 23 -12.84 -19.26 5.48
C HIS A 23 -12.46 -18.99 6.94
N SER A 24 -11.16 -19.06 7.23
CA SER A 24 -10.66 -18.60 8.53
C SER A 24 -10.54 -17.07 8.48
N ALA A 25 -11.56 -16.37 8.95
CA ALA A 25 -11.55 -14.93 9.07
C ALA A 25 -10.36 -14.46 9.91
N LEU A 26 -9.75 -13.36 9.49
CA LEU A 26 -8.63 -12.76 10.23
C LEU A 26 -9.13 -12.09 11.52
N PRO A 27 -8.30 -12.06 12.57
CA PRO A 27 -8.66 -11.35 13.80
C PRO A 27 -8.77 -9.84 13.53
N VAL A 28 -9.77 -9.20 14.13
CA VAL A 28 -10.04 -7.77 14.01
C VAL A 28 -9.97 -7.14 15.39
N ALA A 29 -9.06 -6.18 15.59
CA ALA A 29 -8.95 -5.47 16.86
C ALA A 29 -10.15 -4.54 17.10
N ASP A 30 -10.62 -4.49 18.36
CA ASP A 30 -11.66 -3.53 18.77
C ASP A 30 -11.02 -2.19 19.12
N ILE A 31 -11.00 -1.26 18.16
CA ILE A 31 -10.41 0.06 18.34
C ILE A 31 -11.49 1.05 18.75
N LYS A 32 -11.35 1.60 19.97
CA LYS A 32 -12.26 2.62 20.52
C LYS A 32 -11.51 3.92 20.71
N ARG A 33 -11.93 4.96 20.00
CA ARG A 33 -11.39 6.30 20.16
C ARG A 33 -12.41 7.36 19.73
N ALA A 34 -12.36 8.53 20.36
CA ALA A 34 -13.23 9.65 20.02
C ALA A 34 -12.77 10.39 18.74
N LYS A 35 -11.45 10.42 18.47
CA LYS A 35 -10.92 11.11 17.29
C LYS A 35 -11.29 10.34 16.02
N PRO A 36 -11.84 11.00 14.98
CA PRO A 36 -12.10 10.39 13.70
C PRO A 36 -10.82 9.80 13.08
N VAL A 37 -10.99 8.74 12.30
CA VAL A 37 -9.89 8.13 11.54
C VAL A 37 -9.51 9.05 10.41
N ASP A 38 -8.21 9.36 10.30
CA ASP A 38 -7.65 10.18 9.23
C ASP A 38 -7.31 9.28 8.04
N PHE A 39 -8.07 9.42 6.96
CA PHE A 39 -7.84 8.61 5.76
C PHE A 39 -6.41 8.78 5.22
N GLN A 40 -5.95 10.03 5.07
CA GLN A 40 -4.64 10.35 4.49
C GLN A 40 -3.47 9.76 5.28
N ASN A 41 -3.55 9.80 6.60
CA ASN A 41 -2.40 9.44 7.46
C ASN A 41 -2.52 8.04 8.06
N GLU A 42 -3.70 7.43 8.08
CA GLU A 42 -3.92 6.15 8.76
C GLU A 42 -4.44 5.05 7.82
N ILE A 43 -5.38 5.36 6.92
CA ILE A 43 -5.94 4.36 5.99
C ILE A 43 -5.10 4.25 4.72
N LEU A 44 -4.82 5.36 4.06
CA LEU A 44 -4.11 5.37 2.79
C LEU A 44 -2.73 4.70 2.83
N PRO A 45 -1.90 4.81 3.89
CA PRO A 45 -0.63 4.11 3.97
C PRO A 45 -0.77 2.59 3.93
N MET A 46 -1.76 2.02 4.62
CA MET A 46 -1.97 0.56 4.58
C MET A 46 -2.54 0.09 3.25
N LEU A 47 -3.42 0.89 2.59
CA LEU A 47 -3.89 0.61 1.25
C LEU A 47 -2.76 0.67 0.23
N ARG A 48 -1.87 1.65 0.31
CA ARG A 48 -0.67 1.75 -0.54
C ARG A 48 0.23 0.53 -0.42
N ALA A 49 0.46 0.07 0.78
CA ALA A 49 1.34 -1.07 1.02
C ALA A 49 0.76 -2.40 0.51
N ASN A 50 -0.56 -2.59 0.54
CA ASN A 50 -1.15 -3.91 0.38
C ASN A 50 -2.23 -4.01 -0.72
N CYS A 51 -2.74 -2.89 -1.24
CA CYS A 51 -3.89 -2.89 -2.15
C CYS A 51 -3.62 -2.14 -3.46
N LEU A 52 -2.99 -0.97 -3.41
CA LEU A 52 -2.87 -0.07 -4.56
C LEU A 52 -2.00 -0.61 -5.69
N ALA A 53 -1.18 -1.63 -5.48
CA ALA A 53 -0.45 -2.27 -6.58
C ALA A 53 -1.38 -2.91 -7.64
N CYS A 54 -2.64 -3.17 -7.27
CA CYS A 54 -3.66 -3.77 -8.15
C CYS A 54 -4.94 -2.95 -8.28
N HIS A 55 -5.20 -1.99 -7.37
CA HIS A 55 -6.44 -1.23 -7.26
C HIS A 55 -6.16 0.27 -7.29
N ASN A 56 -5.71 0.78 -8.44
CA ASN A 56 -5.39 2.19 -8.68
C ASN A 56 -5.92 2.63 -10.05
N HIS A 57 -5.90 3.92 -10.36
CA HIS A 57 -6.39 4.46 -11.64
C HIS A 57 -5.68 3.90 -12.89
N THR A 58 -4.44 3.42 -12.77
CA THR A 58 -3.72 2.80 -13.89
C THR A 58 -4.07 1.32 -14.03
N LYS A 59 -4.41 0.66 -12.93
CA LYS A 59 -4.71 -0.76 -12.85
C LYS A 59 -5.85 -0.99 -11.86
N SER A 60 -7.06 -1.01 -12.37
CA SER A 60 -8.27 -1.24 -11.59
C SER A 60 -8.76 -2.68 -11.75
N LYS A 61 -8.17 -3.62 -11.00
CA LYS A 61 -8.69 -5.00 -11.01
C LYS A 61 -10.12 -5.03 -10.48
N ALA A 62 -11.01 -5.70 -11.22
CA ALA A 62 -12.45 -5.77 -10.95
C ALA A 62 -13.09 -4.37 -10.82
N ASP A 63 -12.56 -3.38 -11.56
CA ASP A 63 -13.01 -2.00 -11.58
C ASP A 63 -12.99 -1.29 -10.21
N VAL A 64 -12.19 -1.83 -9.27
CA VAL A 64 -12.02 -1.27 -7.93
C VAL A 64 -10.80 -0.34 -7.88
N ILE A 65 -11.03 0.89 -7.42
CA ILE A 65 -9.99 1.91 -7.18
C ILE A 65 -10.02 2.32 -5.71
N LEU A 66 -8.85 2.32 -5.05
CA LEU A 66 -8.72 2.54 -3.62
C LEU A 66 -7.84 3.75 -3.27
N GLU A 67 -7.61 4.67 -4.19
CA GLU A 67 -6.67 5.79 -4.00
C GLU A 67 -7.24 6.92 -3.15
N THR A 68 -8.57 7.14 -3.23
CA THR A 68 -9.27 8.17 -2.45
C THR A 68 -10.57 7.62 -1.84
N PRO A 69 -11.12 8.26 -0.80
CA PRO A 69 -12.44 7.88 -0.27
C PRO A 69 -13.55 7.97 -1.33
N GLN A 70 -13.44 8.90 -2.27
CA GLN A 70 -14.38 9.05 -3.37
C GLN A 70 -14.28 7.87 -4.34
N ASP A 71 -13.07 7.48 -4.78
CA ASP A 71 -12.87 6.32 -5.65
C ASP A 71 -13.42 5.04 -5.01
N ILE A 72 -13.20 4.87 -3.69
CA ILE A 72 -13.71 3.72 -2.94
C ILE A 72 -15.24 3.71 -2.94
N ALA A 73 -15.87 4.87 -2.77
CA ALA A 73 -17.32 4.98 -2.81
C ALA A 73 -17.89 4.73 -4.22
N GLU A 74 -17.22 5.23 -5.27
CA GLU A 74 -17.59 5.02 -6.67
C GLU A 74 -17.38 3.56 -7.13
N SER A 75 -16.48 2.82 -6.47
CA SER A 75 -16.28 1.38 -6.74
C SER A 75 -17.37 0.48 -6.16
N ASP A 76 -18.37 1.01 -5.47
CA ASP A 76 -19.54 0.30 -4.90
C ASP A 76 -19.20 -0.88 -3.98
N ILE A 77 -18.06 -0.81 -3.30
CA ILE A 77 -17.55 -1.87 -2.42
C ILE A 77 -17.65 -1.51 -0.92
N ILE A 78 -18.25 -0.35 -0.62
CA ILE A 78 -18.36 0.15 0.74
C ILE A 78 -19.78 0.64 1.05
N VAL A 79 -20.26 0.30 2.23
CA VAL A 79 -21.50 0.83 2.79
C VAL A 79 -21.13 1.70 3.98
N PRO A 80 -21.14 3.04 3.85
CA PRO A 80 -20.76 3.93 4.94
C PRO A 80 -21.57 3.67 6.23
N GLY A 81 -20.87 3.56 7.35
CA GLY A 81 -21.46 3.21 8.64
C GLY A 81 -21.63 1.71 8.90
N LYS A 82 -21.47 0.86 7.88
CA LYS A 82 -21.77 -0.58 7.95
C LYS A 82 -20.59 -1.45 7.48
N PRO A 83 -19.57 -1.62 8.28
CA PRO A 83 -18.37 -2.37 7.86
C PRO A 83 -18.68 -3.83 7.50
N MET A 84 -19.62 -4.46 8.18
CA MET A 84 -19.97 -5.87 7.92
C MET A 84 -20.82 -6.06 6.64
N GLU A 85 -21.34 -4.99 6.06
CA GLU A 85 -22.01 -4.99 4.75
C GLU A 85 -21.08 -4.46 3.63
N SER A 86 -19.85 -4.08 3.97
CA SER A 86 -18.87 -3.50 3.04
C SER A 86 -17.94 -4.58 2.49
N LEU A 87 -17.99 -4.83 1.18
CA LEU A 87 -17.17 -5.84 0.53
C LEU A 87 -15.67 -5.60 0.74
N LEU A 88 -15.24 -4.34 0.74
CA LEU A 88 -13.86 -3.96 1.05
C LEU A 88 -13.39 -4.54 2.40
N PHE A 89 -14.21 -4.44 3.43
CA PHE A 89 -13.87 -4.96 4.75
C PHE A 89 -13.95 -6.49 4.80
N GLN A 90 -15.00 -7.07 4.26
CA GLN A 90 -15.22 -8.51 4.27
C GLN A 90 -14.09 -9.26 3.56
N THR A 91 -13.69 -8.83 2.37
CA THR A 91 -12.61 -9.44 1.60
C THR A 91 -11.24 -9.23 2.26
N ALA A 92 -10.97 -8.02 2.80
CA ALA A 92 -9.74 -7.73 3.52
C ALA A 92 -9.61 -8.51 4.85
N ALA A 93 -10.73 -8.80 5.52
CA ALA A 93 -10.79 -9.61 6.74
C ALA A 93 -10.90 -11.12 6.45
N HIS A 94 -10.87 -11.53 5.18
CA HIS A 94 -11.03 -12.91 4.72
C HIS A 94 -12.35 -13.55 5.20
N MET A 95 -13.41 -12.75 5.28
CA MET A 95 -14.78 -13.20 5.61
C MET A 95 -15.57 -13.56 4.36
N GLU A 96 -15.15 -13.04 3.19
CA GLU A 96 -15.79 -13.23 1.90
C GLU A 96 -14.73 -13.48 0.82
N ASP A 97 -15.10 -14.22 -0.21
CA ASP A 97 -14.25 -14.47 -1.38
C ASP A 97 -14.44 -13.38 -2.46
N PRO A 98 -13.36 -13.06 -3.18
CA PRO A 98 -11.97 -13.50 -3.00
C PRO A 98 -11.29 -12.82 -1.82
N SER A 99 -10.56 -13.58 -0.99
CA SER A 99 -9.75 -12.99 0.08
C SER A 99 -8.71 -12.03 -0.48
N MET A 100 -8.59 -10.83 0.13
CA MET A 100 -7.67 -9.78 -0.31
C MET A 100 -6.63 -9.43 0.78
N PRO A 101 -5.36 -9.23 0.37
CA PRO A 101 -4.80 -9.56 -0.93
C PRO A 101 -4.72 -11.07 -1.14
N PRO A 102 -4.71 -11.55 -2.39
CA PRO A 102 -4.56 -12.97 -2.69
C PRO A 102 -3.24 -13.52 -2.14
N LYS A 103 -3.23 -14.77 -1.66
CA LYS A 103 -2.01 -15.42 -1.11
C LYS A 103 -0.85 -15.36 -2.11
N GLU A 104 -1.13 -15.65 -3.37
CA GLU A 104 -0.17 -15.56 -4.45
C GLU A 104 -0.38 -14.26 -5.22
N ASN A 105 0.45 -13.27 -4.95
CA ASN A 105 0.42 -12.00 -5.65
C ASN A 105 1.84 -11.49 -5.96
N LYS A 106 2.01 -10.92 -7.16
CA LYS A 106 3.31 -10.41 -7.64
C LYS A 106 3.76 -9.13 -6.91
N ALA A 107 2.88 -8.50 -6.16
CA ALA A 107 3.16 -7.25 -5.45
C ALA A 107 3.75 -7.47 -4.05
N SER A 108 3.88 -8.72 -3.61
CA SER A 108 4.27 -9.08 -2.24
C SER A 108 3.38 -8.45 -1.17
N ALA A 109 2.15 -8.12 -1.54
CA ALA A 109 1.13 -7.56 -0.64
C ALA A 109 0.78 -8.59 0.44
N LYS A 110 0.60 -8.12 1.67
CA LYS A 110 0.31 -8.95 2.83
C LYS A 110 -1.10 -8.67 3.35
N SER A 111 -1.72 -9.69 3.94
CA SER A 111 -2.97 -9.51 4.67
C SER A 111 -2.83 -8.45 5.76
N LEU A 112 -3.91 -7.70 5.98
CA LEU A 112 -3.93 -6.66 7.00
C LEU A 112 -3.82 -7.28 8.40
N SER A 113 -3.09 -6.64 9.29
CA SER A 113 -3.02 -7.03 10.70
C SER A 113 -4.34 -6.76 11.42
N ALA A 114 -4.53 -7.37 12.60
CA ALA A 114 -5.72 -7.16 13.42
C ALA A 114 -5.99 -5.67 13.71
N ASN A 115 -4.93 -4.89 13.99
CA ASN A 115 -5.04 -3.45 14.21
C ASN A 115 -5.42 -2.68 12.94
N GLN A 116 -4.85 -3.04 11.78
CA GLN A 116 -5.20 -2.41 10.51
C GLN A 116 -6.65 -2.70 10.12
N LEU A 117 -7.12 -3.93 10.33
CA LEU A 117 -8.52 -4.31 10.13
C LEU A 117 -9.45 -3.57 11.10
N GLY A 118 -9.06 -3.45 12.36
CA GLY A 118 -9.80 -2.67 13.36
C GLY A 118 -9.92 -1.20 12.96
N LEU A 119 -8.83 -0.63 12.43
CA LEU A 119 -8.81 0.76 11.96
C LEU A 119 -9.67 0.95 10.71
N LEU A 120 -9.62 0.02 9.75
CA LEU A 120 -10.48 0.03 8.57
C LEU A 120 -11.96 -0.07 8.95
N LYS A 121 -12.29 -1.01 9.87
CA LYS A 121 -13.62 -1.15 10.43
C LYS A 121 -14.13 0.14 11.07
N LEU A 122 -13.31 0.78 11.89
CA LEU A 122 -13.67 2.03 12.56
C LEU A 122 -13.88 3.16 11.54
N TRP A 123 -13.00 3.30 10.53
CA TRP A 123 -13.14 4.28 9.48
C TRP A 123 -14.46 4.14 8.71
N ILE A 124 -14.83 2.91 8.34
CA ILE A 124 -16.12 2.62 7.70
C ILE A 124 -17.29 2.95 8.63
N THR A 125 -17.20 2.55 9.91
CA THR A 125 -18.22 2.85 10.92
C THR A 125 -18.44 4.35 11.07
N GLN A 126 -17.39 5.15 10.94
CA GLN A 126 -17.45 6.62 10.99
C GLN A 126 -17.91 7.27 9.66
N GLY A 127 -18.37 6.46 8.70
CA GLY A 127 -18.94 6.93 7.45
C GLY A 127 -17.96 6.98 6.27
N ALA A 128 -16.77 6.40 6.39
CA ALA A 128 -15.76 6.25 5.34
C ALA A 128 -15.36 7.58 4.68
N LYS A 129 -15.29 8.65 5.45
CA LYS A 129 -14.96 9.99 4.97
C LYS A 129 -13.47 10.28 5.07
N GLY A 130 -13.03 11.27 4.31
CA GLY A 130 -11.67 11.77 4.35
C GLY A 130 -11.32 12.53 3.09
N GLU A 131 -10.13 13.10 3.08
CA GLU A 131 -9.57 13.82 1.95
C GLU A 131 -8.16 13.32 1.68
N VAL A 132 -7.79 13.24 0.40
CA VAL A 132 -6.40 13.07 0.00
C VAL A 132 -5.88 14.42 -0.41
N ARG A 133 -4.95 14.95 0.37
CA ARG A 133 -4.28 16.19 0.01
C ARG A 133 -3.39 15.93 -1.19
N PRO A 134 -3.46 16.74 -2.23
CA PRO A 134 -2.53 16.62 -3.34
C PRO A 134 -1.10 16.68 -2.80
N ALA A 135 -0.23 15.90 -3.39
CA ALA A 135 1.21 16.01 -3.10
C ALA A 135 1.59 17.47 -3.27
N ARG A 136 2.34 18.03 -2.30
CA ARG A 136 2.83 19.40 -2.40
C ARG A 136 3.51 19.56 -3.76
N LYS A 137 2.98 20.45 -4.60
CA LYS A 137 3.61 20.75 -5.87
C LYS A 137 5.01 21.30 -5.57
N VAL A 138 6.02 20.54 -5.95
CA VAL A 138 7.39 21.02 -5.85
C VAL A 138 7.61 21.95 -7.03
N GLU A 139 7.70 23.24 -6.76
CA GLU A 139 8.15 24.20 -7.76
C GLU A 139 9.67 24.10 -7.87
N TRP A 140 10.10 23.62 -9.01
CA TRP A 140 11.52 23.57 -9.32
C TRP A 140 11.96 24.96 -9.82
N HIS A 141 12.72 25.65 -8.98
CA HIS A 141 13.39 26.86 -9.40
C HIS A 141 14.82 26.52 -9.85
N PRO A 142 15.30 27.09 -10.96
CA PRO A 142 16.69 26.95 -11.32
C PRO A 142 17.57 27.48 -10.17
N LEU A 143 18.67 26.80 -9.88
CA LEU A 143 19.61 27.28 -8.89
C LEU A 143 20.16 28.65 -9.32
N PRO A 144 20.35 29.60 -8.41
CA PRO A 144 21.00 30.86 -8.71
C PRO A 144 22.35 30.64 -9.38
N ALA A 145 22.67 31.51 -10.32
CA ALA A 145 23.97 31.46 -11.01
C ALA A 145 25.12 31.45 -9.98
N GLY A 146 26.07 30.54 -10.14
CA GLY A 146 27.21 30.38 -9.23
C GLY A 146 26.99 29.40 -8.08
N LEU A 147 25.75 28.88 -7.86
CA LEU A 147 25.52 27.77 -6.94
C LEU A 147 25.76 26.44 -7.66
N ASN A 148 26.82 25.75 -7.26
CA ASN A 148 27.09 24.39 -7.73
C ASN A 148 26.62 23.41 -6.65
N PRO A 149 25.55 22.61 -6.91
CA PRO A 149 25.07 21.65 -5.94
C PRO A 149 26.13 20.59 -5.62
N ILE A 150 26.12 20.11 -4.39
CA ILE A 150 26.91 18.94 -4.01
C ILE A 150 26.11 17.70 -4.42
N TYR A 151 26.63 16.93 -5.35
CA TYR A 151 25.99 15.70 -5.83
C TYR A 151 26.32 14.47 -4.99
N SER A 152 27.46 14.50 -4.34
CA SER A 152 27.93 13.42 -3.47
C SER A 152 28.92 13.97 -2.44
N ALA A 153 28.95 13.35 -1.27
CA ALA A 153 29.92 13.64 -0.24
C ALA A 153 30.31 12.34 0.47
N THR A 154 31.56 12.25 0.89
CA THR A 154 32.06 11.15 1.70
C THR A 154 33.08 11.65 2.69
N VAL A 155 33.29 10.87 3.77
CA VAL A 155 34.29 11.16 4.80
C VAL A 155 35.24 9.96 4.89
N SER A 156 36.53 10.26 5.08
CA SER A 156 37.53 9.21 5.28
C SER A 156 37.27 8.43 6.59
N PRO A 157 37.65 7.14 6.66
CA PRO A 157 37.38 6.31 7.84
C PRO A 157 37.94 6.89 9.15
N ASN A 158 39.04 7.66 9.08
CA ASN A 158 39.63 8.32 10.25
C ASN A 158 38.98 9.67 10.59
N GLY A 159 37.94 10.10 9.86
CA GLY A 159 37.22 11.35 10.10
C GLY A 159 38.00 12.64 9.79
N GLN A 160 39.19 12.54 9.17
CA GLN A 160 40.04 13.74 8.97
C GLN A 160 39.78 14.44 7.64
N TYR A 161 39.27 13.73 6.64
CA TYR A 161 39.05 14.30 5.31
C TYR A 161 37.60 14.13 4.85
N ALA A 162 37.10 15.13 4.16
CA ALA A 162 35.83 15.04 3.45
C ALA A 162 36.04 15.35 1.97
N ALA A 163 35.44 14.57 1.11
CA ALA A 163 35.39 14.84 -0.33
C ALA A 163 33.94 15.18 -0.74
N ALA A 164 33.78 16.19 -1.59
CA ALA A 164 32.49 16.62 -2.12
C ALA A 164 32.55 16.78 -3.62
N GLY A 165 31.68 16.07 -4.35
CA GLY A 165 31.48 16.21 -5.78
C GLY A 165 30.58 17.41 -6.08
N ARG A 166 31.09 18.42 -6.78
CA ARG A 166 30.37 19.63 -7.19
C ARG A 166 30.68 19.93 -8.65
N ALA A 167 29.65 20.11 -9.47
CA ALA A 167 29.85 20.25 -10.91
C ALA A 167 30.76 19.14 -11.46
N ASN A 168 31.80 19.47 -12.25
CA ASN A 168 32.74 18.52 -12.77
C ASN A 168 34.04 18.39 -11.95
N GLN A 169 33.96 18.66 -10.65
CA GLN A 169 35.11 18.72 -9.73
C GLN A 169 34.86 17.96 -8.45
N ILE A 170 35.94 17.44 -7.85
CA ILE A 170 35.90 16.90 -6.50
C ILE A 170 36.73 17.83 -5.60
N PHE A 171 36.10 18.33 -4.56
CA PHE A 171 36.71 19.18 -3.55
C PHE A 171 37.12 18.32 -2.37
N LEU A 172 38.37 18.37 -1.96
CA LEU A 172 38.90 17.68 -0.79
C LEU A 172 39.15 18.66 0.33
N TYR A 173 38.54 18.40 1.48
CA TYR A 173 38.67 19.24 2.69
C TYR A 173 39.37 18.48 3.80
N HIS A 174 40.13 19.22 4.64
CA HIS A 174 40.60 18.74 5.94
C HIS A 174 39.61 19.19 7.00
N ILE A 175 38.95 18.23 7.64
CA ILE A 175 37.82 18.52 8.57
C ILE A 175 38.30 19.28 9.83
N PRO A 176 39.40 18.87 10.53
CA PRO A 176 39.82 19.57 11.74
C PRO A 176 40.15 21.03 11.51
N SER A 177 40.83 21.37 10.42
CA SER A 177 41.20 22.76 10.10
C SER A 177 40.14 23.51 9.30
N LYS A 178 39.04 22.83 8.91
CA LYS A 178 37.96 23.39 8.07
C LYS A 178 38.47 24.03 6.78
N SER A 179 39.55 23.52 6.22
CA SER A 179 40.21 24.08 5.03
C SER A 179 40.05 23.20 3.79
N LEU A 180 39.93 23.83 2.63
CA LEU A 180 40.04 23.17 1.35
C LEU A 180 41.53 22.80 1.09
N ILE A 181 41.79 21.52 0.87
CA ILE A 181 43.14 21.03 0.54
C ILE A 181 43.41 21.19 -0.96
N THR A 182 42.51 20.67 -1.77
CA THR A 182 42.68 20.64 -3.22
C THR A 182 41.36 20.45 -3.96
N ARG A 183 41.38 20.76 -5.22
CA ARG A 183 40.34 20.44 -6.20
C ARG A 183 40.91 19.47 -7.25
N LEU A 184 40.25 18.34 -7.39
CA LEU A 184 40.54 17.37 -8.42
C LEU A 184 39.61 17.65 -9.61
N THR A 185 40.16 17.90 -10.76
CA THR A 185 39.40 18.21 -11.98
C THR A 185 39.94 17.35 -13.12
N ASP A 186 39.06 16.71 -13.86
CA ASP A 186 39.45 16.04 -15.08
C ASP A 186 39.67 17.09 -16.19
N PRO A 187 40.87 17.21 -16.76
CA PRO A 187 41.14 18.18 -17.83
C PRO A 187 40.26 17.97 -19.09
N ALA A 188 39.76 16.76 -19.33
CA ALA A 188 38.86 16.48 -20.44
C ALA A 188 37.48 17.11 -20.25
N LEU A 189 37.04 17.31 -19.00
CA LEU A 189 35.75 17.90 -18.67
C LEU A 189 35.77 19.43 -18.64
N LEU A 190 36.93 20.06 -18.75
CA LEU A 190 37.05 21.54 -18.78
C LEU A 190 36.87 22.13 -20.19
N LYS A 191 36.73 21.26 -21.22
CA LYS A 191 36.62 21.68 -22.63
C LYS A 191 35.22 21.61 -23.19
N SER A 192 34.19 21.34 -22.33
CA SER A 192 32.77 21.24 -22.72
C SER A 192 31.98 22.49 -22.35
#